data_2dfdf4b1e15dcfbd6ebc30867fb24be6
#
_entry.id   2dfdf4b1e15dcfbd6ebc30867fb24be6
#
_cell.length_a   1.000
_cell.length_b   1.000
_cell.length_c   1.000
_cell.angle_alpha   90.00
_cell.angle_beta   90.00
_cell.angle_gamma   90.00
#
_symmetry.space_group_name_H-M   'P 1'
#
loop_
_entity.id
_entity.type
_entity.pdbx_description
1 polymer ?
#
loop_
_entity_poly.entity_id
_entity_poly.type
_entity_poly.pdbx_seq_one_letter_code
_entity_poly.pdbx_strand_id
1 'polypeptide(L)'
;MFQIVFNKISAGEMARLPQDLQLDLLSEFEVMPDDLDNLDPAKFGLIEREGKKLFRYRTKEYRIYFERSPEGITIHRVLHKNTIRDFLFRTKLPMAEDEQLGQTNDFWKLIEEGKEARQR
;
A
#
# COMPACT_ATOMS: atom_id res chain seq x y z
N MET A 1 -1.78 -18.34 -12.11
CA MET A 1 -2.29 -18.19 -10.72
C MET A 1 -1.99 -16.77 -10.23
N PHE A 2 -2.96 -16.13 -9.63
CA PHE A 2 -2.78 -14.79 -9.07
C PHE A 2 -2.04 -14.89 -7.73
N GLN A 3 -0.89 -14.24 -7.61
CA GLN A 3 -0.03 -14.31 -6.43
C GLN A 3 0.05 -12.97 -5.71
N ILE A 4 0.13 -13.04 -4.38
CA ILE A 4 0.38 -11.88 -3.53
C ILE A 4 1.80 -12.04 -2.97
N VAL A 5 2.70 -11.15 -3.36
CA VAL A 5 4.11 -11.23 -3.01
C VAL A 5 4.46 -10.05 -2.07
N PHE A 6 5.12 -10.37 -0.95
CA PHE A 6 5.66 -9.35 -0.06
C PHE A 6 7.14 -9.17 -0.34
N ASN A 7 7.64 -7.93 -0.28
CA ASN A 7 9.07 -7.70 -0.24
C ASN A 7 9.56 -7.84 1.21
N LYS A 8 10.86 -7.70 1.43
CA LYS A 8 11.46 -7.88 2.75
C LYS A 8 10.92 -6.87 3.78
N ILE A 9 10.70 -5.64 3.38
CA ILE A 9 10.21 -4.59 4.28
C ILE A 9 8.74 -4.82 4.63
N SER A 10 7.89 -5.04 3.64
CA SER A 10 6.45 -5.23 3.89
C SER A 10 6.18 -6.52 4.67
N ALA A 11 6.94 -7.57 4.41
CA ALA A 11 6.84 -8.79 5.19
C ALA A 11 7.20 -8.54 6.66
N GLY A 12 8.26 -7.75 6.90
CA GLY A 12 8.65 -7.37 8.25
C GLY A 12 7.62 -6.48 8.95
N GLU A 13 7.03 -5.56 8.21
CA GLU A 13 5.96 -4.70 8.76
C GLU A 13 4.74 -5.54 9.17
N MET A 14 4.33 -6.46 8.32
CA MET A 14 3.23 -7.36 8.64
C MET A 14 3.55 -8.23 9.86
N ALA A 15 4.78 -8.76 9.94
CA ALA A 15 5.21 -9.63 11.03
C ALA A 15 5.26 -8.93 12.39
N ARG A 16 5.38 -7.61 12.43
CA ARG A 16 5.40 -6.83 13.67
C ARG A 16 4.03 -6.58 14.26
N LEU A 17 2.98 -6.83 13.49
CA LEU A 17 1.62 -6.65 13.97
C LEU A 17 1.25 -7.75 14.96
N PRO A 18 0.33 -7.48 15.93
CA PRO A 18 -0.21 -8.54 16.76
C PRO A 18 -0.79 -9.67 15.90
N GLN A 19 -0.64 -10.91 16.35
CA GLN A 19 -1.04 -12.06 15.56
C GLN A 19 -2.51 -12.02 15.12
N ASP A 20 -3.40 -11.62 16.01
CA ASP A 20 -4.83 -11.54 15.70
C ASP A 20 -5.07 -10.53 14.57
N LEU A 21 -4.37 -9.41 14.59
CA LEU A 21 -4.48 -8.38 13.57
C LEU A 21 -3.90 -8.86 12.24
N GLN A 22 -2.79 -9.60 12.27
CA GLN A 22 -2.22 -10.19 11.05
C GLN A 22 -3.24 -11.09 10.36
N LEU A 23 -3.91 -11.95 11.13
CA LEU A 23 -4.90 -12.87 10.58
C LEU A 23 -6.10 -12.11 10.01
N ASP A 24 -6.56 -11.07 10.71
CA ASP A 24 -7.67 -10.24 10.23
C ASP A 24 -7.32 -9.55 8.91
N LEU A 25 -6.12 -8.96 8.83
CA LEU A 25 -5.68 -8.27 7.61
C LEU A 25 -5.54 -9.24 6.45
N LEU A 26 -4.95 -10.40 6.68
CA LEU A 26 -4.77 -11.41 5.62
C LEU A 26 -6.09 -11.97 5.13
N SER A 27 -7.08 -12.13 6.03
CA SER A 27 -8.39 -12.62 5.62
C SER A 27 -9.23 -11.54 4.92
N GLU A 28 -9.09 -10.28 5.30
CA GLU A 28 -9.80 -9.17 4.67
C GLU A 28 -9.17 -8.75 3.34
N PHE A 29 -7.85 -8.90 3.22
CA PHE A 29 -7.12 -8.47 2.04
C PHE A 29 -7.25 -9.51 0.93
N GLU A 30 -8.40 -9.45 0.26
CA GLU A 30 -8.66 -10.28 -0.91
C GLU A 30 -8.62 -9.39 -2.14
N VAL A 31 -7.66 -9.65 -3.01
CA VAL A 31 -7.51 -8.90 -4.25
C VAL A 31 -7.54 -9.88 -5.41
N MET A 32 -8.53 -9.72 -6.27
CA MET A 32 -8.66 -10.47 -7.50
C MET A 32 -8.31 -9.58 -8.68
N PRO A 33 -7.93 -10.13 -9.84
CA PRO A 33 -7.58 -9.30 -10.99
C PRO A 33 -8.66 -8.28 -11.35
N ASP A 34 -9.93 -8.65 -11.25
CA ASP A 34 -11.04 -7.75 -11.58
C ASP A 34 -11.13 -6.55 -10.63
N ASP A 35 -10.69 -6.71 -9.37
CA ASP A 35 -10.72 -5.62 -8.39
C ASP A 35 -9.81 -4.47 -8.81
N LEU A 36 -8.72 -4.77 -9.51
CA LEU A 36 -7.76 -3.75 -9.97
C LEU A 36 -8.26 -3.02 -11.21
N ASP A 37 -9.15 -3.63 -11.97
CA ASP A 37 -9.76 -3.00 -13.15
C ASP A 37 -10.98 -2.17 -12.78
N ASN A 38 -11.68 -2.55 -11.69
CA ASN A 38 -12.89 -1.88 -11.22
C ASN A 38 -12.78 -1.61 -9.72
N LEU A 39 -12.01 -0.58 -9.34
CA LEU A 39 -11.74 -0.29 -7.94
C LEU A 39 -12.99 0.14 -7.18
N ASP A 40 -13.25 -0.53 -6.06
CA ASP A 40 -14.24 -0.08 -5.09
C ASP A 40 -13.63 1.04 -4.27
N PRO A 41 -14.10 2.29 -4.39
CA PRO A 41 -13.49 3.43 -3.70
C PRO A 41 -13.58 3.35 -2.18
N ALA A 42 -14.44 2.49 -1.63
CA ALA A 42 -14.52 2.29 -0.18
C ALA A 42 -13.30 1.53 0.34
N LYS A 43 -12.68 0.69 -0.49
CA LYS A 43 -11.57 -0.17 -0.10
C LYS A 43 -10.25 0.21 -0.77
N PHE A 44 -10.30 0.56 -2.06
CA PHE A 44 -9.12 0.78 -2.88
C PHE A 44 -8.97 2.23 -3.31
N GLY A 45 -7.73 2.64 -3.46
CA GLY A 45 -7.39 3.92 -4.07
C GLY A 45 -6.24 3.75 -5.04
N LEU A 46 -6.03 4.74 -5.87
CA LEU A 46 -4.96 4.77 -6.85
C LEU A 46 -4.14 6.03 -6.67
N ILE A 47 -2.83 5.87 -6.57
CA ILE A 47 -1.87 6.97 -6.49
C ILE A 47 -1.02 6.92 -7.74
N GLU A 48 -1.02 8.01 -8.52
CA GLU A 48 -0.27 8.08 -9.75
C GLU A 48 0.77 9.19 -9.70
N ARG A 49 1.96 8.90 -10.23
CA ARG A 49 3.02 9.89 -10.40
C ARG A 49 3.93 9.46 -11.55
N GLU A 50 4.05 10.34 -12.54
CA GLU A 50 4.97 10.11 -13.67
C GLU A 50 4.76 8.76 -14.36
N GLY A 51 3.49 8.38 -14.55
CA GLY A 51 3.14 7.12 -15.20
C GLY A 51 3.17 5.90 -14.29
N LYS A 52 3.61 6.04 -13.07
CA LYS A 52 3.60 4.95 -12.08
C LYS A 52 2.24 4.88 -11.40
N LYS A 53 1.69 3.67 -11.27
CA LYS A 53 0.42 3.42 -10.61
C LYS A 53 0.66 2.60 -9.36
N LEU A 54 0.31 3.18 -8.22
CA LEU A 54 0.40 2.53 -6.91
C LEU A 54 -1.01 2.39 -6.36
N PHE A 55 -1.39 1.16 -6.01
CA PHE A 55 -2.70 0.89 -5.43
C PHE A 55 -2.62 0.94 -3.92
N ARG A 56 -3.71 1.39 -3.30
CA ARG A 56 -3.85 1.42 -1.85
C ARG A 56 -5.08 0.62 -1.46
N TYR A 57 -4.91 -0.30 -0.50
CA TYR A 57 -6.01 -0.98 0.16
C TYR A 57 -6.14 -0.43 1.58
N ARG A 58 -7.33 0.04 1.93
CA ARG A 58 -7.60 0.59 3.26
C ARG A 58 -8.32 -0.45 4.10
N THR A 59 -7.75 -0.78 5.26
CA THR A 59 -8.39 -1.68 6.20
C THR A 59 -8.15 -1.17 7.63
N LYS A 60 -9.22 -0.95 8.40
CA LYS A 60 -9.14 -0.46 9.78
C LYS A 60 -8.13 0.70 9.93
N GLU A 61 -7.05 0.46 10.64
CA GLU A 61 -6.04 1.49 10.93
C GLU A 61 -4.82 1.40 10.01
N TYR A 62 -4.85 0.52 9.01
CA TYR A 62 -3.70 0.28 8.15
C TYR A 62 -3.99 0.60 6.70
N ARG A 63 -2.91 0.88 5.95
CA ARG A 63 -2.93 1.10 4.52
C ARG A 63 -1.91 0.17 3.89
N ILE A 64 -2.33 -0.61 2.90
CA ILE A 64 -1.46 -1.54 2.18
C ILE A 64 -1.22 -0.96 0.79
N TYR A 65 0.04 -0.69 0.47
CA TYR A 65 0.43 -0.12 -0.83
C TYR A 65 1.07 -1.19 -1.69
N PHE A 66 0.56 -1.35 -2.90
CA PHE A 66 1.00 -2.42 -3.79
C PHE A 66 0.93 -2.01 -5.26
N GLU A 67 1.67 -2.74 -6.10
CA GLU A 67 1.64 -2.59 -7.54
C GLU A 67 1.25 -3.90 -8.20
N ARG A 68 0.70 -3.79 -9.42
CA ARG A 68 0.49 -4.98 -10.26
C ARG A 68 1.83 -5.54 -10.70
N SER A 69 1.91 -6.86 -10.77
CA SER A 69 3.05 -7.58 -11.31
C SER A 69 2.54 -8.64 -12.30
N PRO A 70 3.43 -9.22 -13.14
CA PRO A 70 2.97 -10.25 -14.09
C PRO A 70 2.28 -11.44 -13.44
N GLU A 71 2.64 -11.76 -12.20
CA GLU A 71 2.09 -12.91 -11.48
C GLU A 71 0.94 -12.57 -10.56
N GLY A 72 0.66 -11.27 -10.36
CA GLY A 72 -0.39 -10.84 -9.45
C GLY A 72 -0.13 -9.44 -8.92
N ILE A 73 0.22 -9.34 -7.65
CA ILE A 73 0.57 -8.05 -7.02
C ILE A 73 1.80 -8.20 -6.13
N THR A 74 2.54 -7.09 -6.00
CA THR A 74 3.66 -7.00 -5.06
C THR A 74 3.34 -5.93 -4.02
N ILE A 75 3.34 -6.30 -2.75
CA ILE A 75 3.08 -5.39 -1.65
C ILE A 75 4.37 -4.70 -1.26
N HIS A 76 4.39 -3.37 -1.38
CA HIS A 76 5.57 -2.57 -1.08
C HIS A 76 5.63 -2.13 0.38
N ARG A 77 4.52 -1.67 0.94
CA ARG A 77 4.49 -1.21 2.34
C ARG A 77 3.15 -1.53 3.00
N VAL A 78 3.21 -1.78 4.30
CA VAL A 78 2.04 -1.88 5.17
C VAL A 78 2.23 -0.82 6.26
N LEU A 79 1.46 0.27 6.18
CA LEU A 79 1.66 1.43 7.04
C LEU A 79 0.44 1.72 7.90
N HIS A 80 0.69 2.15 9.14
CA HIS A 80 -0.37 2.59 10.04
C HIS A 80 -0.90 3.97 9.61
N LYS A 81 -2.19 4.21 9.82
CA LYS A 81 -2.81 5.49 9.44
C LYS A 81 -2.13 6.70 10.07
N ASN A 82 -1.53 6.56 11.26
CA ASN A 82 -0.83 7.66 11.93
C ASN A 82 0.45 8.03 11.17
N THR A 83 1.13 7.07 10.59
CA THR A 83 2.29 7.35 9.73
C THR A 83 1.87 8.18 8.53
N ILE A 84 0.73 7.83 7.92
CA ILE A 84 0.19 8.59 6.79
C ILE A 84 -0.19 10.01 7.21
N ARG A 85 -0.81 10.18 8.37
CA ARG A 85 -1.15 11.50 8.90
C ARG A 85 0.08 12.39 9.06
N ASP A 86 1.21 11.82 9.47
CA ASP A 86 2.45 12.59 9.61
C ASP A 86 2.91 13.15 8.26
N PHE A 87 2.81 12.38 7.19
CA PHE A 87 3.11 12.87 5.85
C PHE A 87 2.16 13.98 5.43
N LEU A 88 0.86 13.79 5.65
CA LEU A 88 -0.16 14.76 5.27
C LEU A 88 -0.01 16.07 6.05
N PHE A 89 0.33 15.97 7.32
CA PHE A 89 0.56 17.14 8.16
C PHE A 89 1.69 18.02 7.62
N ARG A 90 2.74 17.39 7.09
CA ARG A 90 3.88 18.10 6.52
C ARG A 90 3.58 18.79 5.20
N THR A 91 2.71 18.21 4.38
CA THR A 91 2.44 18.74 3.04
C THR A 91 1.52 19.94 3.06
N LYS A 92 0.54 19.97 3.96
CA LYS A 92 -0.46 21.05 4.09
C LYS A 92 -1.20 21.37 2.79
N LEU A 93 -1.31 20.42 1.88
CA LEU A 93 -2.01 20.60 0.61
C LEU A 93 -3.51 20.35 0.80
N PRO A 94 -4.38 21.16 0.18
CA PRO A 94 -5.83 20.99 0.28
C PRO A 94 -6.35 19.90 -0.68
N MET A 95 -5.82 18.72 -0.55
CA MET A 95 -6.15 17.59 -1.43
C MET A 95 -6.56 16.37 -0.62
N ALA A 96 -7.19 15.41 -1.29
CA ALA A 96 -7.49 14.13 -0.68
C ALA A 96 -6.20 13.38 -0.33
N GLU A 97 -6.30 12.44 0.62
CA GLU A 97 -5.15 11.69 1.14
C GLU A 97 -4.25 11.13 0.03
N ASP A 98 -4.84 10.37 -0.90
CA ASP A 98 -4.06 9.72 -1.96
C ASP A 98 -3.38 10.74 -2.89
N GLU A 99 -4.05 11.83 -3.20
CA GLU A 99 -3.48 12.87 -4.04
C GLU A 99 -2.29 13.56 -3.35
N GLN A 100 -2.42 13.85 -2.07
CA GLN A 100 -1.34 14.46 -1.29
C GLN A 100 -0.13 13.54 -1.24
N LEU A 101 -0.35 12.25 -0.96
CA LEU A 101 0.72 11.27 -0.92
C LEU A 101 1.42 11.17 -2.26
N GLY A 102 0.66 11.21 -3.36
CA GLY A 102 1.21 11.16 -4.71
C GLY A 102 2.18 12.31 -5.01
N GLN A 103 2.05 13.45 -4.32
CA GLN A 103 2.91 14.60 -4.50
C GLN A 103 4.01 14.72 -3.44
N THR A 104 4.07 13.79 -2.49
CA THR A 104 5.02 13.82 -1.38
C THR A 104 6.22 12.95 -1.69
N ASN A 105 7.40 13.57 -1.87
CA ASN A 105 8.62 12.82 -2.18
C ASN A 105 8.99 11.81 -1.09
N ASP A 106 8.80 12.16 0.17
CA ASP A 106 9.11 11.26 1.29
C ASP A 106 8.27 9.99 1.25
N PHE A 107 6.99 10.11 0.86
CA PHE A 107 6.14 8.94 0.69
C PHE A 107 6.67 8.02 -0.41
N TRP A 108 7.04 8.59 -1.57
CA TRP A 108 7.58 7.78 -2.67
C TRP A 108 8.90 7.13 -2.31
N LYS A 109 9.72 7.78 -1.45
CA LYS A 109 10.94 7.14 -0.93
C LYS A 109 10.64 5.90 -0.13
N LEU A 110 9.58 5.90 0.69
CA LEU A 110 9.16 4.70 1.42
C LEU A 110 8.79 3.58 0.48
N ILE A 111 8.09 3.89 -0.60
CA ILE A 111 7.69 2.90 -1.60
C ILE A 111 8.93 2.35 -2.33
N GLU A 112 9.86 3.22 -2.71
CA GLU A 112 11.09 2.78 -3.38
C GLU A 112 11.96 1.91 -2.47
N GLU A 113 12.02 2.21 -1.17
CA GLU A 113 12.72 1.36 -0.20
C GLU A 113 12.14 -0.04 -0.20
N GLY A 114 10.81 -0.15 -0.25
CA GLY A 114 10.15 -1.45 -0.36
C GLY A 114 10.52 -2.19 -1.62
N LYS A 115 10.58 -1.49 -2.76
CA LYS A 115 10.97 -2.09 -4.03
C LYS A 115 12.41 -2.60 -4.01
N GLU A 116 13.32 -1.84 -3.42
CA GLU A 116 14.73 -2.21 -3.36
C GLU A 116 15.00 -3.36 -2.41
N ALA A 117 14.17 -3.53 -1.39
CA ALA A 117 14.31 -4.58 -0.38
C ALA A 117 13.65 -5.88 -0.83
N ARG A 118 13.99 -6.36 -2.01
CA ARG A 118 13.44 -7.61 -2.55
C ARG A 118 13.95 -8.81 -1.77
N GLN A 119 13.07 -9.76 -1.54
CA GLN A 119 13.48 -11.06 -1.03
C GLN A 119 14.20 -11.82 -2.14
N ARG A 120 15.30 -12.42 -1.78
CA ARG A 120 16.07 -13.29 -2.67
C ARG A 120 16.07 -14.71 -2.15
#